data_c0d5e63beb20029d69b23c14c4c63462
#
_entry.id   c0d5e63beb20029d69b23c14c4c63462
#
_cell.length_a   1.000
_cell.length_b   1.000
_cell.length_c   1.000
_cell.angle_alpha   90.00
_cell.angle_beta   90.00
_cell.angle_gamma   90.00
#
_symmetry.space_group_name_H-M   'P 1'
#
loop_
_entity.id
_entity.type
_entity.pdbx_description
1 polymer ?
#
loop_
_entity_poly.entity_id
_entity_poly.type
_entity_poly.pdbx_seq_one_letter_code
_entity_poly.pdbx_strand_id
1 'polypeptide(L)'
;LAFQSIWYFSDIPEKIIETIEEDLTDKFQEQMGDSKLMGDALNRDKRNSKNAWVPTTHWTAGFVWHYVERANRENFLYDIRNIDGESMQLTQYGVGEFYGWHNDAGISGHYKPVSVGNHHEGRAQDYLNENLELVRKLSFVVQLSDPDDYEGGNLQLLAEDGKSYFAPRKRGTVIVFDSRTQHRVLKVTKGLRKSLVGWVVGPRWK
;
A
#
# COMPACT_ATOMS: atom_id res chain seq x y z
N LEU A 1 -11.28 7.37 -23.08
CA LEU A 1 -10.21 6.59 -22.50
C LEU A 1 -10.83 5.52 -21.62
N ALA A 2 -10.53 4.25 -21.86
CA ALA A 2 -11.03 3.18 -21.01
C ALA A 2 -10.37 3.28 -19.63
N PHE A 3 -11.16 3.18 -18.57
CA PHE A 3 -10.69 3.05 -17.21
C PHE A 3 -9.80 1.80 -17.11
N GLN A 4 -8.63 1.95 -16.52
CA GLN A 4 -7.76 0.81 -16.22
C GLN A 4 -7.77 0.58 -14.70
N SER A 5 -8.03 -0.64 -14.29
CA SER A 5 -8.08 -1.01 -12.86
C SER A 5 -6.72 -0.94 -12.17
N ILE A 6 -5.65 -0.84 -12.95
CA ILE A 6 -4.26 -0.74 -12.47
C ILE A 6 -3.48 0.29 -13.28
N TRP A 7 -2.63 1.03 -12.61
CA TRP A 7 -1.59 1.87 -13.17
C TRP A 7 -0.24 1.41 -12.64
N TYR A 8 0.82 1.45 -13.44
CA TYR A 8 2.17 1.16 -12.97
C TYR A 8 3.24 1.95 -13.71
N PHE A 9 4.38 2.14 -13.05
CA PHE A 9 5.57 2.78 -13.58
C PHE A 9 6.81 1.99 -13.16
N SER A 10 7.66 1.60 -14.11
CA SER A 10 8.78 0.66 -13.92
C SER A 10 10.16 1.22 -14.25
N ASP A 11 10.26 2.53 -14.54
CA ASP A 11 11.51 3.14 -15.02
C ASP A 11 12.19 4.02 -13.96
N ILE A 12 12.00 3.68 -12.67
CA ILE A 12 12.72 4.30 -11.57
C ILE A 12 14.18 3.82 -11.62
N PRO A 13 15.18 4.74 -11.59
CA PRO A 13 16.57 4.35 -11.56
C PRO A 13 16.91 3.41 -10.41
N GLU A 14 17.66 2.34 -10.69
CA GLU A 14 18.02 1.32 -9.71
C GLU A 14 18.63 1.91 -8.44
N LYS A 15 19.54 2.87 -8.58
CA LYS A 15 20.19 3.54 -7.45
C LYS A 15 19.21 4.19 -6.46
N ILE A 16 18.06 4.68 -6.94
CA ILE A 16 17.02 5.24 -6.08
C ILE A 16 16.35 4.12 -5.29
N ILE A 17 16.06 3.00 -5.93
CA ILE A 17 15.42 1.85 -5.28
C ILE A 17 16.34 1.20 -4.26
N GLU A 18 17.63 1.05 -4.57
CA GLU A 18 18.64 0.60 -3.60
C GLU A 18 18.63 1.50 -2.36
N THR A 19 18.68 2.82 -2.55
CA THR A 19 18.66 3.79 -1.44
C THR A 19 17.39 3.67 -0.60
N ILE A 20 16.23 3.50 -1.25
CA ILE A 20 14.96 3.29 -0.55
C ILE A 20 15.00 2.00 0.27
N GLU A 21 15.41 0.89 -0.33
CA GLU A 21 15.44 -0.42 0.34
C GLU A 21 16.42 -0.45 1.50
N GLU A 22 17.64 0.09 1.32
CA GLU A 22 18.67 0.20 2.35
C GLU A 22 18.15 1.02 3.53
N ASP A 23 17.67 2.24 3.30
CA ASP A 23 17.20 3.14 4.35
C ASP A 23 15.98 2.58 5.10
N LEU A 24 15.05 1.93 4.40
CA LEU A 24 13.92 1.26 5.04
C LEU A 24 14.35 0.03 5.85
N THR A 25 15.28 -0.76 5.34
CA THR A 25 15.80 -1.92 6.05
C THR A 25 16.55 -1.50 7.31
N ASP A 26 17.47 -0.55 7.20
CA ASP A 26 18.27 -0.06 8.34
C ASP A 26 17.40 0.48 9.47
N LYS A 27 16.33 1.19 9.15
CA LYS A 27 15.48 1.86 10.15
C LYS A 27 14.36 1.00 10.71
N PHE A 28 13.83 0.06 9.91
CA PHE A 28 12.57 -0.62 10.25
C PHE A 28 12.67 -2.14 10.33
N GLN A 29 13.79 -2.77 9.94
CA GLN A 29 13.92 -4.23 9.97
C GLN A 29 13.72 -4.82 11.38
N GLU A 30 14.25 -4.16 12.40
CA GLU A 30 14.10 -4.62 13.80
C GLU A 30 12.68 -4.49 14.35
N GLN A 31 11.84 -3.70 13.68
CA GLN A 31 10.43 -3.49 14.03
C GLN A 31 9.48 -4.48 13.32
N MET A 32 10.03 -5.40 12.50
CA MET A 32 9.25 -6.38 11.78
C MET A 32 8.53 -7.34 12.73
N GLY A 33 7.23 -7.42 12.59
CA GLY A 33 6.36 -8.33 13.33
C GLY A 33 5.36 -9.03 12.43
N ASP A 34 4.67 -10.04 12.95
CA ASP A 34 3.61 -10.75 12.24
C ASP A 34 2.52 -9.77 11.80
N SER A 35 2.19 -9.81 10.52
CA SER A 35 1.15 -8.94 9.97
C SER A 35 -0.23 -9.33 10.47
N LYS A 36 -0.99 -8.35 10.92
CA LYS A 36 -2.35 -8.53 11.41
C LYS A 36 -3.37 -8.10 10.34
N LEU A 37 -4.57 -8.64 10.43
CA LEU A 37 -5.72 -8.17 9.67
C LEU A 37 -6.35 -6.95 10.36
N MET A 38 -7.30 -6.31 9.68
CA MET A 38 -8.07 -5.20 10.24
C MET A 38 -8.72 -5.63 11.56
N GLY A 39 -8.57 -4.82 12.61
CA GLY A 39 -9.03 -5.15 13.97
C GLY A 39 -8.05 -5.96 14.80
N ASP A 40 -6.76 -5.93 14.48
CA ASP A 40 -5.67 -6.61 15.22
C ASP A 40 -5.75 -8.15 15.27
N ALA A 41 -6.55 -8.75 14.39
CA ALA A 41 -6.70 -10.20 14.35
C ALA A 41 -5.53 -10.85 13.60
N LEU A 42 -4.86 -11.81 14.23
CA LEU A 42 -3.95 -12.74 13.58
C LEU A 42 -4.78 -13.86 12.93
N ASN A 43 -4.70 -13.98 11.60
CA ASN A 43 -5.30 -15.08 10.86
C ASN A 43 -4.33 -15.56 9.78
N ARG A 44 -3.48 -16.50 10.15
CA ARG A 44 -2.42 -17.04 9.27
C ARG A 44 -2.96 -17.84 8.09
N ASP A 45 -4.22 -18.27 8.12
CA ASP A 45 -4.87 -18.93 6.99
C ASP A 45 -5.27 -17.94 5.88
N LYS A 46 -5.44 -16.66 6.25
CA LYS A 46 -5.73 -15.57 5.31
C LYS A 46 -4.50 -14.78 4.95
N ARG A 47 -3.66 -14.46 5.93
CA ARG A 47 -2.42 -13.71 5.75
C ARG A 47 -1.31 -14.29 6.61
N ASN A 48 -0.22 -14.65 5.98
CA ASN A 48 1.03 -14.98 6.64
C ASN A 48 2.13 -14.12 6.01
N SER A 49 2.62 -13.13 6.73
CA SER A 49 3.66 -12.19 6.31
C SER A 49 4.16 -11.41 7.51
N LYS A 50 5.24 -10.67 7.33
CA LYS A 50 5.74 -9.72 8.32
C LYS A 50 5.67 -8.30 7.80
N ASN A 51 5.47 -7.34 8.69
CA ASN A 51 5.54 -5.94 8.32
C ASN A 51 6.05 -5.05 9.46
N ALA A 52 6.61 -3.92 9.07
CA ALA A 52 6.88 -2.78 9.95
C ALA A 52 6.17 -1.54 9.41
N TRP A 53 5.78 -0.63 10.30
CA TRP A 53 5.12 0.61 9.94
C TRP A 53 6.14 1.72 9.69
N VAL A 54 6.06 2.33 8.52
CA VAL A 54 6.90 3.45 8.07
C VAL A 54 6.07 4.73 8.13
N PRO A 55 6.37 5.69 9.00
CA PRO A 55 5.58 6.91 9.11
C PRO A 55 5.72 7.79 7.86
N THR A 56 4.70 8.57 7.53
CA THR A 56 4.74 9.50 6.39
C THR A 56 5.70 10.68 6.57
N THR A 57 6.23 10.88 7.77
CA THR A 57 7.36 11.79 8.01
C THR A 57 8.69 11.26 7.43
N HIS A 58 8.75 9.98 7.07
CA HIS A 58 9.89 9.41 6.37
C HIS A 58 9.89 9.90 4.92
N TRP A 59 11.06 10.27 4.39
CA TRP A 59 11.19 10.89 3.06
C TRP A 59 10.60 10.06 1.91
N THR A 60 10.59 8.72 2.04
CA THR A 60 10.03 7.83 1.02
C THR A 60 8.53 8.06 0.78
N ALA A 61 7.81 8.61 1.75
CA ALA A 61 6.40 8.93 1.56
C ALA A 61 6.19 10.01 0.48
N GLY A 62 7.04 11.04 0.45
CA GLY A 62 7.00 12.06 -0.60
C GLY A 62 7.31 11.48 -1.98
N PHE A 63 8.28 10.56 -2.06
CA PHE A 63 8.60 9.84 -3.28
C PHE A 63 7.40 9.02 -3.79
N VAL A 64 6.79 8.22 -2.93
CA VAL A 64 5.62 7.40 -3.29
C VAL A 64 4.43 8.29 -3.66
N TRP A 65 4.20 9.36 -2.89
CA TRP A 65 3.10 10.30 -3.14
C TRP A 65 3.16 10.93 -4.54
N HIS A 66 4.35 11.27 -5.02
CA HIS A 66 4.55 11.73 -6.40
C HIS A 66 3.94 10.77 -7.44
N TYR A 67 4.19 9.46 -7.28
CA TYR A 67 3.67 8.45 -8.21
C TYR A 67 2.19 8.17 -8.01
N VAL A 68 1.68 8.25 -6.78
CA VAL A 68 0.25 8.15 -6.49
C VAL A 68 -0.52 9.30 -7.17
N GLU A 69 -0.05 10.52 -7.03
CA GLU A 69 -0.68 11.68 -7.70
C GLU A 69 -0.61 11.58 -9.22
N ARG A 70 0.54 11.12 -9.74
CA ARG A 70 0.69 10.87 -11.17
C ARG A 70 -0.31 9.82 -11.65
N ALA A 71 -0.41 8.68 -10.98
CA ALA A 71 -1.37 7.62 -11.28
C ALA A 71 -2.82 8.14 -11.23
N ASN A 72 -3.13 8.92 -10.21
CA ASN A 72 -4.46 9.50 -10.06
C ASN A 72 -4.81 10.45 -11.22
N ARG A 73 -3.91 11.35 -11.57
CA ARG A 73 -4.10 12.28 -12.67
C ARG A 73 -4.20 11.61 -14.04
N GLU A 74 -3.41 10.53 -14.26
CA GLU A 74 -3.35 9.84 -15.54
C GLU A 74 -4.48 8.82 -15.72
N ASN A 75 -5.04 8.25 -14.64
CA ASN A 75 -5.96 7.13 -14.75
C ASN A 75 -7.22 7.23 -13.88
N PHE A 76 -7.11 7.54 -12.57
CA PHE A 76 -8.23 7.35 -11.65
C PHE A 76 -9.11 8.60 -11.49
N LEU A 77 -8.53 9.78 -11.43
CA LEU A 77 -9.21 11.07 -11.25
C LEU A 77 -10.08 11.13 -9.98
N TYR A 78 -9.65 10.45 -8.93
CA TYR A 78 -10.36 10.43 -7.66
C TYR A 78 -10.03 11.65 -6.80
N ASP A 79 -10.97 12.06 -5.95
CA ASP A 79 -10.69 12.98 -4.85
C ASP A 79 -9.90 12.21 -3.78
N ILE A 80 -8.61 12.47 -3.72
CA ILE A 80 -7.66 11.87 -2.77
C ILE A 80 -7.10 12.95 -1.84
N ARG A 81 -6.74 12.57 -0.62
CA ARG A 81 -6.26 13.51 0.41
C ARG A 81 -4.84 13.20 0.86
N ASN A 82 -4.61 12.02 1.42
CA ASN A 82 -3.34 11.61 2.01
C ASN A 82 -3.23 10.09 2.12
N ILE A 83 -2.07 9.64 2.62
CA ILE A 83 -1.84 8.23 2.96
C ILE A 83 -2.60 7.89 4.25
N ASP A 84 -3.34 6.77 4.24
CA ASP A 84 -4.15 6.30 5.36
C ASP A 84 -3.29 6.05 6.62
N GLY A 85 -3.76 6.54 7.77
CA GLY A 85 -3.07 6.36 9.05
C GLY A 85 -1.70 7.03 9.13
N GLU A 86 -1.36 7.89 8.16
CA GLU A 86 -0.04 8.54 8.06
C GLU A 86 1.14 7.56 8.13
N SER A 87 0.93 6.37 7.58
CA SER A 87 1.94 5.31 7.59
C SER A 87 1.80 4.38 6.39
N MET A 88 2.92 3.80 6.02
CA MET A 88 3.05 2.76 5.00
C MET A 88 3.51 1.47 5.67
N GLN A 89 3.34 0.34 5.00
CA GLN A 89 3.85 -0.94 5.47
C GLN A 89 5.06 -1.37 4.65
N LEU A 90 6.23 -1.47 5.27
CA LEU A 90 7.31 -2.30 4.75
C LEU A 90 6.92 -3.75 5.01
N THR A 91 6.62 -4.50 3.96
CA THR A 91 6.08 -5.86 4.07
C THR A 91 7.08 -6.87 3.51
N GLN A 92 7.24 -8.00 4.20
CA GLN A 92 8.08 -9.13 3.80
C GLN A 92 7.27 -10.41 3.74
N TYR A 93 7.58 -11.21 2.71
CA TYR A 93 7.04 -12.55 2.52
C TYR A 93 8.21 -13.52 2.33
N GLY A 94 8.44 -14.37 3.31
CA GLY A 94 9.37 -15.48 3.24
C GLY A 94 8.75 -16.76 2.66
N VAL A 95 9.52 -17.83 2.60
CA VAL A 95 9.05 -19.12 2.08
C VAL A 95 7.82 -19.61 2.83
N GLY A 96 6.78 -19.97 2.11
CA GLY A 96 5.49 -20.38 2.65
C GLY A 96 4.52 -19.25 2.97
N GLU A 97 4.98 -17.99 2.96
CA GLU A 97 4.16 -16.83 3.30
C GLU A 97 3.36 -16.33 2.09
N PHE A 98 2.20 -15.74 2.36
CA PHE A 98 1.23 -15.32 1.35
C PHE A 98 0.20 -14.34 1.94
N TYR A 99 -0.62 -13.75 1.07
CA TYR A 99 -1.85 -13.05 1.44
C TYR A 99 -2.97 -13.46 0.48
N GLY A 100 -4.04 -14.05 1.02
CA GLY A 100 -5.19 -14.54 0.26
C GLY A 100 -6.00 -13.42 -0.41
N TRP A 101 -7.00 -13.80 -1.19
CA TRP A 101 -7.89 -12.83 -1.85
C TRP A 101 -8.57 -11.89 -0.85
N HIS A 102 -8.44 -10.59 -1.09
CA HIS A 102 -9.05 -9.51 -0.32
C HIS A 102 -9.15 -8.24 -1.16
N ASN A 103 -9.90 -7.28 -0.68
CA ASN A 103 -9.81 -5.89 -1.11
C ASN A 103 -9.40 -5.02 0.07
N ASP A 104 -8.97 -3.81 -0.23
CA ASP A 104 -8.51 -2.84 0.78
C ASP A 104 -9.58 -1.77 1.08
N ALA A 105 -10.71 -1.82 0.39
CA ALA A 105 -11.78 -0.85 0.55
C ALA A 105 -12.36 -0.86 1.97
N GLY A 106 -12.68 0.30 2.46
CA GLY A 106 -13.29 0.47 3.77
C GLY A 106 -13.20 1.90 4.28
N ILE A 107 -13.89 2.14 5.39
CA ILE A 107 -13.77 3.39 6.12
C ILE A 107 -12.42 3.39 6.84
N SER A 108 -11.67 4.49 6.70
CA SER A 108 -10.43 4.66 7.44
C SER A 108 -10.72 4.75 8.94
N GLY A 109 -10.18 3.82 9.71
CA GLY A 109 -10.28 3.86 11.16
C GLY A 109 -9.40 4.94 11.82
N HIS A 110 -8.48 5.52 11.05
CA HIS A 110 -7.48 6.48 11.54
C HIS A 110 -7.96 7.93 11.48
N TYR A 111 -8.94 8.22 10.65
CA TYR A 111 -9.51 9.56 10.48
C TYR A 111 -10.88 9.67 11.14
N LYS A 112 -10.92 9.37 12.42
CA LYS A 112 -12.03 9.80 13.26
C LYS A 112 -11.81 11.26 13.63
N PRO A 113 -12.87 12.07 13.74
CA PRO A 113 -12.75 13.40 14.30
C PRO A 113 -12.05 13.30 15.65
N VAL A 114 -10.85 13.86 15.75
CA VAL A 114 -10.14 13.90 17.01
C VAL A 114 -10.88 14.88 17.88
N SER A 115 -11.26 14.49 19.09
CA SER A 115 -11.83 15.42 20.06
C SER A 115 -10.87 16.59 20.27
N VAL A 116 -11.40 17.80 20.20
CA VAL A 116 -10.66 19.04 20.42
C VAL A 116 -9.81 18.92 21.68
N GLY A 117 -8.52 19.05 21.56
CA GLY A 117 -7.59 18.97 22.69
C GLY A 117 -6.35 18.09 22.48
N ASN A 118 -6.30 17.28 21.44
CA ASN A 118 -5.15 16.44 21.15
C ASN A 118 -4.33 16.95 19.95
N HIS A 119 -3.42 17.86 20.23
CA HIS A 119 -2.09 18.01 19.66
C HIS A 119 -1.87 18.38 18.17
N HIS A 120 -2.87 18.58 17.34
CA HIS A 120 -2.66 19.01 15.96
C HIS A 120 -3.69 20.06 15.55
N GLU A 121 -3.48 21.28 16.03
CA GLU A 121 -4.43 22.41 15.85
C GLU A 121 -4.83 22.64 14.38
N GLY A 122 -3.94 22.45 13.43
CA GLY A 122 -4.26 22.59 12.00
C GLY A 122 -5.11 21.45 11.43
N ARG A 123 -4.99 20.24 11.95
CA ARG A 123 -5.74 19.07 11.49
C ARG A 123 -7.10 18.96 12.15
N ALA A 124 -7.23 19.35 13.39
CA ALA A 124 -8.49 19.31 14.11
C ALA A 124 -9.58 20.12 13.39
N GLN A 125 -9.21 21.23 12.78
CA GLN A 125 -10.15 22.09 12.08
C GLN A 125 -10.68 21.49 10.79
N ASP A 126 -9.83 20.79 10.02
CA ASP A 126 -10.25 20.14 8.78
C ASP A 126 -11.18 18.94 9.04
N TYR A 127 -11.02 18.27 10.17
CA TYR A 127 -11.84 17.11 10.55
C TYR A 127 -13.13 17.48 11.30
N LEU A 128 -13.11 18.55 12.05
CA LEU A 128 -14.27 19.00 12.82
C LEU A 128 -15.37 19.61 11.96
N ASN A 129 -15.00 20.19 10.83
CA ASN A 129 -15.95 20.92 10.01
C ASN A 129 -16.81 20.06 9.09
N GLU A 130 -16.53 18.76 8.94
CA GLU A 130 -17.11 18.05 7.82
C GLU A 130 -17.76 16.71 8.13
N ASN A 131 -17.72 16.17 9.34
CA ASN A 131 -18.11 14.75 9.56
C ASN A 131 -17.55 13.83 8.47
N LEU A 132 -16.34 14.14 7.99
CA LEU A 132 -15.71 13.47 6.86
C LEU A 132 -15.24 12.09 7.29
N GLU A 133 -16.07 11.10 7.00
CA GLU A 133 -15.57 9.74 6.94
C GLU A 133 -14.74 9.59 5.66
N LEU A 134 -13.43 9.43 5.85
CA LEU A 134 -12.54 9.08 4.75
C LEU A 134 -12.61 7.58 4.45
N VAL A 135 -12.57 7.25 3.19
CA VAL A 135 -12.52 5.88 2.70
C VAL A 135 -11.26 5.66 1.88
N ARG A 136 -10.76 4.44 1.87
CA ARG A 136 -9.64 4.06 1.02
C ARG A 136 -10.06 4.08 -0.44
N LYS A 137 -9.36 4.87 -1.24
CA LYS A 137 -9.60 5.08 -2.67
C LYS A 137 -8.64 4.30 -3.53
N LEU A 138 -7.35 4.40 -3.21
CA LEU A 138 -6.27 3.76 -3.95
C LEU A 138 -5.38 2.96 -3.00
N SER A 139 -4.88 1.85 -3.50
CA SER A 139 -3.81 1.07 -2.89
C SER A 139 -2.57 1.20 -3.74
N PHE A 140 -1.40 1.24 -3.13
CA PHE A 140 -0.14 1.24 -3.84
C PHE A 140 0.82 0.17 -3.32
N VAL A 141 1.67 -0.30 -4.22
CA VAL A 141 2.75 -1.24 -3.93
C VAL A 141 4.00 -0.78 -4.65
N VAL A 142 5.13 -0.69 -3.95
CA VAL A 142 6.46 -0.53 -4.55
C VAL A 142 7.20 -1.85 -4.42
N GLN A 143 7.62 -2.42 -5.54
CA GLN A 143 8.41 -3.65 -5.57
C GLN A 143 9.85 -3.35 -5.17
N LEU A 144 10.33 -3.91 -4.06
CA LEU A 144 11.68 -3.66 -3.55
C LEU A 144 12.65 -4.80 -3.85
N SER A 145 12.20 -6.05 -3.88
CA SER A 145 13.05 -7.20 -4.20
C SER A 145 13.30 -7.32 -5.70
N ASP A 146 14.51 -7.77 -6.06
CA ASP A 146 14.77 -8.25 -7.40
C ASP A 146 13.90 -9.49 -7.69
N PRO A 147 13.25 -9.59 -8.86
CA PRO A 147 12.43 -10.73 -9.22
C PRO A 147 13.22 -12.07 -9.29
N ASP A 148 14.55 -12.01 -9.42
CA ASP A 148 15.41 -13.20 -9.47
C ASP A 148 15.77 -13.70 -8.07
N ASP A 149 15.58 -12.90 -7.01
CA ASP A 149 15.87 -13.26 -5.63
C ASP A 149 14.78 -14.13 -4.97
N TYR A 150 13.62 -14.27 -5.61
CA TYR A 150 12.51 -15.04 -5.06
C TYR A 150 11.65 -15.73 -6.12
N GLU A 151 11.02 -16.83 -5.74
CA GLU A 151 10.05 -17.56 -6.57
C GLU A 151 8.65 -17.51 -5.92
N GLY A 152 7.60 -17.50 -6.74
CA GLY A 152 6.24 -17.25 -6.26
C GLY A 152 6.03 -15.79 -5.87
N GLY A 153 5.22 -15.53 -4.85
CA GLY A 153 5.03 -14.18 -4.30
C GLY A 153 4.41 -13.15 -5.26
N ASN A 154 3.83 -13.57 -6.38
CA ASN A 154 3.27 -12.66 -7.38
C ASN A 154 2.06 -11.92 -6.81
N LEU A 155 2.02 -10.60 -7.01
CA LEU A 155 0.82 -9.82 -6.80
C LEU A 155 -0.15 -10.10 -7.96
N GLN A 156 -1.30 -10.64 -7.64
CA GLN A 156 -2.36 -10.97 -8.59
C GLN A 156 -3.60 -10.14 -8.30
N LEU A 157 -4.16 -9.55 -9.35
CA LEU A 157 -5.36 -8.71 -9.28
C LEU A 157 -6.48 -9.34 -10.12
N LEU A 158 -7.72 -9.09 -9.71
CA LEU A 158 -8.91 -9.52 -10.42
C LEU A 158 -9.49 -8.33 -11.19
N ALA A 159 -9.55 -8.43 -12.51
CA ALA A 159 -10.18 -7.43 -13.35
C ALA A 159 -11.71 -7.50 -13.29
N GLU A 160 -12.37 -6.43 -13.72
CA GLU A 160 -13.85 -6.36 -13.75
C GLU A 160 -14.50 -7.41 -14.65
N ASP A 161 -13.79 -7.90 -15.67
CA ASP A 161 -14.24 -8.99 -16.55
C ASP A 161 -14.11 -10.39 -15.91
N GLY A 162 -13.72 -10.45 -14.64
CA GLY A 162 -13.52 -11.69 -13.90
C GLY A 162 -12.20 -12.41 -14.20
N LYS A 163 -11.35 -11.87 -15.08
CA LYS A 163 -10.03 -12.43 -15.33
C LYS A 163 -9.02 -11.89 -14.33
N SER A 164 -8.07 -12.74 -13.95
CA SER A 164 -6.97 -12.33 -13.11
C SER A 164 -5.70 -12.12 -13.93
N TYR A 165 -4.88 -11.19 -13.49
CA TYR A 165 -3.57 -10.88 -14.09
C TYR A 165 -2.53 -10.61 -13.02
N PHE A 166 -1.28 -10.78 -13.37
CA PHE A 166 -0.15 -10.51 -12.49
C PHE A 166 0.38 -9.09 -12.71
N ALA A 167 0.59 -8.40 -11.60
CA ALA A 167 1.29 -7.12 -11.64
C ALA A 167 2.77 -7.31 -12.03
N PRO A 168 3.41 -6.28 -12.61
CA PRO A 168 4.83 -6.33 -12.93
C PRO A 168 5.68 -6.64 -11.70
N ARG A 169 6.69 -7.49 -11.86
CA ARG A 169 7.60 -7.92 -10.79
C ARG A 169 8.89 -7.09 -10.74
N LYS A 170 9.23 -6.36 -11.80
CA LYS A 170 10.48 -5.61 -11.90
C LYS A 170 10.69 -4.76 -10.64
N ARG A 171 11.88 -4.87 -10.05
CA ARG A 171 12.30 -4.06 -8.89
C ARG A 171 12.13 -2.57 -9.22
N GLY A 172 11.66 -1.78 -8.26
CA GLY A 172 11.36 -0.37 -8.45
C GLY A 172 10.04 -0.07 -9.14
N THR A 173 9.24 -1.07 -9.53
CA THR A 173 7.91 -0.79 -10.06
C THR A 173 6.99 -0.26 -8.95
N VAL A 174 6.43 0.91 -9.19
CA VAL A 174 5.29 1.45 -8.43
C VAL A 174 4.01 1.02 -9.11
N ILE A 175 3.13 0.38 -8.35
CA ILE A 175 1.83 -0.12 -8.80
C ILE A 175 0.77 0.61 -7.99
N VAL A 176 -0.25 1.15 -8.65
CA VAL A 176 -1.40 1.81 -8.01
C VAL A 176 -2.68 1.21 -8.59
N PHE A 177 -3.63 0.89 -7.73
CA PHE A 177 -4.92 0.31 -8.14
C PHE A 177 -6.05 0.78 -7.21
N ASP A 178 -7.28 0.68 -7.70
CA ASP A 178 -8.48 0.97 -6.89
C ASP A 178 -8.55 0.04 -5.68
N SER A 179 -8.72 0.59 -4.49
CA SER A 179 -8.76 -0.19 -3.24
C SER A 179 -9.90 -1.23 -3.20
N ARG A 180 -10.92 -1.11 -4.07
CA ARG A 180 -12.01 -2.09 -4.22
C ARG A 180 -11.60 -3.31 -5.05
N THR A 181 -10.49 -3.23 -5.78
CA THR A 181 -9.98 -4.33 -6.59
C THR A 181 -9.59 -5.52 -5.72
N GLN A 182 -10.16 -6.68 -6.02
CA GLN A 182 -9.75 -7.94 -5.39
C GLN A 182 -8.32 -8.29 -5.80
N HIS A 183 -7.48 -8.58 -4.82
CA HIS A 183 -6.09 -8.92 -5.07
C HIS A 183 -5.55 -9.89 -4.02
N ARG A 184 -4.42 -10.51 -4.35
CA ARG A 184 -3.70 -11.41 -3.44
C ARG A 184 -2.20 -11.40 -3.72
N VAL A 185 -1.43 -11.88 -2.75
CA VAL A 185 -0.02 -12.25 -2.93
C VAL A 185 0.09 -13.76 -2.88
N LEU A 186 0.54 -14.37 -3.97
CA LEU A 186 0.75 -15.82 -4.03
C LEU A 186 1.84 -16.23 -3.03
N LYS A 187 1.80 -17.51 -2.65
CA LYS A 187 2.80 -18.08 -1.76
C LYS A 187 4.20 -17.95 -2.36
N VAL A 188 5.13 -17.46 -1.55
CA VAL A 188 6.56 -17.49 -1.88
C VAL A 188 7.06 -18.91 -1.72
N THR A 189 7.74 -19.44 -2.72
CA THR A 189 8.28 -20.80 -2.72
C THR A 189 9.79 -20.85 -2.48
N LYS A 190 10.48 -19.71 -2.74
CA LYS A 190 11.92 -19.56 -2.50
C LYS A 190 12.24 -18.07 -2.27
N GLY A 191 13.26 -17.82 -1.46
CA GLY A 191 13.78 -16.46 -1.22
C GLY A 191 12.88 -15.59 -0.36
N LEU A 192 13.02 -14.27 -0.52
CA LEU A 192 12.32 -13.25 0.27
C LEU A 192 11.80 -12.14 -0.63
N ARG A 193 10.48 -11.93 -0.62
CA ARG A 193 9.87 -10.79 -1.31
C ARG A 193 9.64 -9.64 -0.34
N LYS A 194 10.14 -8.46 -0.70
CA LYS A 194 9.92 -7.20 0.03
C LYS A 194 9.11 -6.23 -0.82
N SER A 195 8.23 -5.48 -0.21
CA SER A 195 7.48 -4.39 -0.85
C SER A 195 7.11 -3.31 0.15
N LEU A 196 6.99 -2.07 -0.31
CA LEU A 196 6.40 -0.97 0.44
C LEU A 196 4.95 -0.82 -0.01
N VAL A 197 4.01 -0.89 0.92
CA VAL A 197 2.57 -0.90 0.65
C VAL A 197 1.89 0.21 1.43
N GLY A 198 0.83 0.77 0.88
CA GLY A 198 0.00 1.72 1.61
C GLY A 198 -1.30 2.00 0.90
N TRP A 199 -2.12 2.80 1.56
CA TRP A 199 -3.47 3.13 1.13
C TRP A 199 -3.62 4.64 1.09
N VAL A 200 -4.41 5.10 0.16
CA VAL A 200 -4.71 6.51 -0.04
C VAL A 200 -6.19 6.73 0.23
N VAL A 201 -6.47 7.71 1.06
CA VAL A 201 -7.84 8.03 1.47
C VAL A 201 -8.35 9.29 0.80
N GLY A 202 -9.66 9.37 0.71
CA GLY A 202 -10.40 10.54 0.27
C GLY A 202 -11.84 10.49 0.78
N PRO A 203 -12.66 11.50 0.48
CA PRO A 203 -14.08 11.52 0.86
C PRO A 203 -14.83 10.31 0.35
N ARG A 204 -15.95 9.98 0.95
CA ARG A 204 -16.83 8.89 0.45
C ARG A 204 -17.13 9.04 -1.04
N TRP A 205 -17.40 7.93 -1.69
CA TRP A 205 -17.90 7.92 -3.06
C TRP A 205 -19.27 8.65 -3.11
N LYS A 206 -19.42 9.55 -4.06
CA LYS A 206 -20.69 10.25 -4.34
C LYS A 206 -21.48 9.47 -5.38
#